data_e8a7df8232f43c8b01e062002262bb0e
#
_entry.id   e8a7df8232f43c8b01e062002262bb0e
#
_cell.length_a   1.000
_cell.length_b   1.000
_cell.length_c   1.000
_cell.angle_alpha   90.00
_cell.angle_beta   90.00
_cell.angle_gamma   90.00
#
_symmetry.space_group_name_H-M   'P 1'
#
loop_
_entity.id
_entity.type
_entity.pdbx_description
1 polymer ?
#
loop_
_entity_poly.entity_id
_entity_poly.type
_entity_poly.pdbx_seq_one_letter_code
_entity_poly.pdbx_strand_id
1 'polypeptide(L)'
;VHYVDSSNFAAGAAGRNIFNEAAPFQTGVTEEYGFSVTALDQKLHLRVNKFDSSQANSKITGTIPNPFGIIGNVMNYNTPEALAAAGWNLDTIFKPGFLESANFRQEPDGMWMADNIAGTSTNIYQDTVTEGTEIELSYAPTKNWRWHFNAASAEVQVSNVMTDLAAENKRIVAEVFNDSKMGNLFTVSDPYLTDGSINPEAILSYRSSGLLSSTAQKTSPEGGTLQELRKWRWNLLTNYTFDGDSGPEWLSGFGVGTGLRWQDKAIIGTALKQVEGVTVPDHDTQYFGSEELNVDAWVTYDTKVFDGHDLRLQARIRNLTSDDDLIPVRANPDGSVALYRIGAPTWLELSARLKF
;
A
#
# COMPACT_ATOMS: atom_id res chain seq x y z
N VAL A 1 -21.58 17.10 18.37
CA VAL A 1 -20.13 16.96 18.44
C VAL A 1 -19.83 15.60 19.05
N HIS A 2 -18.86 14.89 18.54
CA HIS A 2 -18.36 13.63 19.10
C HIS A 2 -16.84 13.61 19.07
N TYR A 3 -16.30 12.86 20.01
CA TYR A 3 -14.90 12.45 20.06
C TYR A 3 -14.87 10.96 20.41
N VAL A 4 -14.05 10.20 19.71
CA VAL A 4 -13.86 8.77 19.95
C VAL A 4 -12.37 8.52 19.97
N ASP A 5 -11.89 7.83 21.00
CA ASP A 5 -10.57 7.26 21.09
C ASP A 5 -10.72 5.75 21.25
N SER A 6 -10.13 5.00 20.36
CA SER A 6 -10.21 3.54 20.35
C SER A 6 -8.85 2.92 20.11
N SER A 7 -8.59 1.83 20.82
CA SER A 7 -7.39 1.03 20.62
C SER A 7 -7.76 -0.43 20.41
N ASN A 8 -6.99 -1.09 19.56
CA ASN A 8 -7.13 -2.51 19.30
C ASN A 8 -5.77 -3.18 19.18
N PHE A 9 -5.74 -4.48 19.23
CA PHE A 9 -4.58 -5.29 18.93
C PHE A 9 -4.98 -6.54 18.16
N ALA A 10 -4.11 -7.01 17.30
CA ALA A 10 -4.26 -8.28 16.63
C ALA A 10 -3.39 -9.30 17.36
N ALA A 11 -4.04 -10.29 18.00
CA ALA A 11 -3.36 -11.48 18.50
C ALA A 11 -3.01 -12.36 17.30
N GLY A 12 -1.90 -12.06 16.64
CA GLY A 12 -1.35 -12.88 15.57
C GLY A 12 -0.69 -14.14 16.13
N ALA A 13 -0.41 -15.12 15.26
CA ALA A 13 0.47 -16.23 15.62
C ALA A 13 1.79 -15.65 16.12
N ALA A 14 2.28 -16.14 17.27
CA ALA A 14 3.52 -15.71 17.87
C ALA A 14 4.66 -15.87 16.84
N GLY A 15 5.05 -14.74 16.24
CA GLY A 15 6.21 -14.66 15.35
C GLY A 15 7.45 -14.36 16.16
N ARG A 16 8.59 -14.41 15.51
CA ARG A 16 9.85 -13.97 16.08
C ARG A 16 10.45 -12.87 15.20
N ASN A 17 11.12 -11.91 15.85
CA ASN A 17 11.89 -10.89 15.17
C ASN A 17 13.23 -11.45 14.65
N ILE A 18 14.06 -10.62 14.05
CA ILE A 18 15.36 -11.00 13.51
C ILE A 18 16.38 -11.47 14.57
N PHE A 19 16.12 -11.26 15.85
CA PHE A 19 16.94 -11.72 16.96
C PHE A 19 16.32 -12.89 17.73
N ASN A 20 15.39 -13.61 17.10
CA ASN A 20 14.71 -14.76 17.68
C ASN A 20 13.91 -14.44 18.95
N GLU A 21 13.59 -13.17 19.20
CA GLU A 21 12.74 -12.72 20.30
C GLU A 21 11.27 -12.76 19.89
N ALA A 22 10.37 -12.80 20.87
CA ALA A 22 8.95 -12.72 20.60
C ALA A 22 8.61 -11.44 19.84
N ALA A 23 7.97 -11.57 18.68
CA ALA A 23 7.57 -10.43 17.88
C ALA A 23 6.50 -9.60 18.62
N PRO A 24 6.54 -8.27 18.51
CA PRO A 24 5.52 -7.43 19.08
C PRO A 24 4.16 -7.69 18.43
N PHE A 25 3.09 -7.52 19.19
CA PHE A 25 1.74 -7.55 18.63
C PHE A 25 1.50 -6.35 17.72
N GLN A 26 0.74 -6.56 16.68
CA GLN A 26 0.21 -5.46 15.90
C GLN A 26 -0.84 -4.72 16.72
N THR A 27 -0.65 -3.41 16.88
CA THR A 27 -1.56 -2.55 17.62
C THR A 27 -2.08 -1.45 16.73
N GLY A 28 -3.30 -0.99 17.00
CA GLY A 28 -3.91 0.14 16.32
C GLY A 28 -4.53 1.10 17.34
N VAL A 29 -4.40 2.38 17.06
CA VAL A 29 -5.07 3.46 17.79
C VAL A 29 -5.76 4.34 16.76
N THR A 30 -7.02 4.69 17.02
CA THR A 30 -7.76 5.60 16.15
C THR A 30 -8.42 6.67 17.02
N GLU A 31 -8.11 7.91 16.71
CA GLU A 31 -8.77 9.10 17.26
C GLU A 31 -9.68 9.70 16.20
N GLU A 32 -10.93 9.93 16.56
CA GLU A 32 -11.92 10.54 15.68
C GLU A 32 -12.59 11.71 16.39
N TYR A 33 -12.77 12.81 15.68
CA TYR A 33 -13.56 13.93 16.17
C TYR A 33 -14.35 14.57 15.05
N GLY A 34 -15.56 14.98 15.39
CA GLY A 34 -16.42 15.54 14.39
C GLY A 34 -17.71 16.11 14.95
N PHE A 35 -18.57 16.48 14.04
CA PHE A 35 -19.89 16.98 14.37
C PHE A 35 -20.93 16.52 13.37
N SER A 36 -22.17 16.48 13.83
CA SER A 36 -23.33 16.33 12.97
C SER A 36 -24.33 17.44 13.24
N VAL A 37 -24.97 17.92 12.19
CA VAL A 37 -26.02 18.97 12.23
C VAL A 37 -27.23 18.45 11.49
N THR A 38 -28.36 18.54 12.14
CA THR A 38 -29.69 18.37 11.51
C THR A 38 -30.40 19.69 11.55
N ALA A 39 -30.86 20.20 10.41
CA ALA A 39 -31.45 21.52 10.26
C ALA A 39 -32.59 21.52 9.24
N LEU A 40 -33.23 22.66 9.07
CA LEU A 40 -34.32 22.91 8.09
C LEU A 40 -35.46 21.89 8.21
N ASP A 41 -35.99 21.72 9.42
CA ASP A 41 -37.05 20.75 9.72
C ASP A 41 -36.66 19.31 9.27
N GLN A 42 -35.44 18.89 9.61
CA GLN A 42 -34.85 17.59 9.26
C GLN A 42 -34.59 17.37 7.76
N LYS A 43 -34.70 18.40 6.93
CA LYS A 43 -34.41 18.31 5.49
C LYS A 43 -32.92 18.30 5.19
N LEU A 44 -32.10 18.80 6.09
CA LEU A 44 -30.63 18.82 5.97
C LEU A 44 -30.03 17.98 7.09
N HIS A 45 -29.16 17.05 6.71
CA HIS A 45 -28.29 16.33 7.63
C HIS A 45 -26.87 16.39 7.11
N LEU A 46 -25.97 16.99 7.92
CA LEU A 46 -24.53 17.11 7.63
C LEU A 46 -23.74 16.42 8.73
N ARG A 47 -22.82 15.56 8.36
CA ARG A 47 -21.80 15.00 9.25
C ARG A 47 -20.43 15.31 8.69
N VAL A 48 -19.53 15.77 9.57
CA VAL A 48 -18.10 15.92 9.27
C VAL A 48 -17.33 15.20 10.34
N ASN A 49 -16.43 14.34 9.93
CA ASN A 49 -15.56 13.55 10.78
C ASN A 49 -14.11 13.71 10.33
N LYS A 50 -13.20 13.92 11.27
CA LYS A 50 -11.75 13.84 11.03
C LYS A 50 -11.21 12.71 11.88
N PHE A 51 -10.33 11.91 11.29
CA PHE A 51 -9.71 10.78 11.96
C PHE A 51 -8.19 10.78 11.78
N ASP A 52 -7.53 10.27 12.80
CA ASP A 52 -6.12 9.91 12.81
C ASP A 52 -6.03 8.47 13.30
N SER A 53 -5.45 7.59 12.49
CA SER A 53 -5.33 6.17 12.80
C SER A 53 -3.88 5.75 12.65
N SER A 54 -3.29 5.28 13.72
CA SER A 54 -1.95 4.70 13.71
C SER A 54 -2.01 3.18 13.87
N GLN A 55 -1.17 2.49 13.14
CA GLN A 55 -0.98 1.06 13.24
C GLN A 55 0.49 0.75 13.40
N ALA A 56 0.87 0.19 14.53
CA ALA A 56 2.23 -0.22 14.81
C ALA A 56 2.44 -1.72 14.57
N ASN A 57 3.67 -2.07 14.20
CA ASN A 57 4.11 -3.46 14.00
C ASN A 57 3.35 -4.22 12.91
N SER A 58 2.96 -3.54 11.84
CA SER A 58 2.37 -4.20 10.66
C SER A 58 3.43 -5.06 9.96
N LYS A 59 3.12 -6.34 9.77
CA LYS A 59 4.06 -7.28 9.13
C LYS A 59 4.25 -6.94 7.66
N ILE A 60 5.51 -6.78 7.24
CA ILE A 60 5.89 -6.64 5.83
C ILE A 60 5.95 -8.04 5.20
N THR A 61 5.34 -8.18 4.02
CA THR A 61 5.36 -9.41 3.23
C THR A 61 6.28 -9.31 2.01
N GLY A 62 6.67 -10.46 1.46
CA GLY A 62 7.51 -10.55 0.26
C GLY A 62 8.98 -10.82 0.56
N THR A 63 9.83 -10.65 -0.46
CA THR A 63 11.26 -10.91 -0.34
C THR A 63 11.92 -9.96 0.64
N ILE A 64 12.62 -10.52 1.62
CA ILE A 64 13.32 -9.81 2.68
C ILE A 64 14.80 -9.77 2.34
N PRO A 65 15.44 -8.59 2.20
CA PRO A 65 16.89 -8.50 2.02
C PRO A 65 17.61 -8.94 3.30
N ASN A 66 18.32 -10.05 3.23
CA ASN A 66 19.02 -10.61 4.38
C ASN A 66 20.43 -11.10 3.96
N PRO A 67 21.39 -11.17 4.90
CA PRO A 67 22.76 -11.57 4.62
C PRO A 67 23.00 -13.09 4.62
N PHE A 68 21.98 -13.89 4.94
CA PHE A 68 22.16 -15.32 5.25
C PHE A 68 22.73 -16.12 4.07
N GLY A 69 22.33 -15.80 2.84
CA GLY A 69 22.91 -16.44 1.66
C GLY A 69 24.39 -16.10 1.46
N ILE A 70 24.82 -14.89 1.83
CA ILE A 70 26.22 -14.48 1.78
C ILE A 70 27.01 -15.24 2.85
N ILE A 71 26.50 -15.27 4.07
CA ILE A 71 27.11 -16.00 5.20
C ILE A 71 27.29 -17.47 4.86
N GLY A 72 26.25 -18.14 4.38
CA GLY A 72 26.31 -19.55 3.96
C GLY A 72 27.33 -19.79 2.86
N ASN A 73 27.46 -18.89 1.89
CA ASN A 73 28.49 -19.02 0.85
C ASN A 73 29.90 -18.86 1.40
N VAL A 74 30.15 -17.91 2.32
CA VAL A 74 31.47 -17.78 2.97
C VAL A 74 31.86 -19.08 3.65
N MET A 75 30.91 -19.68 4.38
CA MET A 75 31.19 -20.96 5.07
C MET A 75 31.43 -22.14 4.11
N ASN A 76 30.75 -22.15 2.96
CA ASN A 76 30.84 -23.25 2.00
C ASN A 76 32.06 -23.18 1.09
N TYR A 77 32.56 -21.98 0.82
CA TYR A 77 33.66 -21.79 -0.16
C TYR A 77 35.04 -21.52 0.48
N ASN A 78 35.12 -21.39 1.80
CA ASN A 78 36.38 -21.20 2.52
C ASN A 78 36.72 -22.42 3.38
N THR A 79 38.01 -22.72 3.53
CA THR A 79 38.43 -23.77 4.43
C THR A 79 38.30 -23.31 5.90
N PRO A 80 38.15 -24.25 6.85
CA PRO A 80 38.10 -23.91 8.28
C PRO A 80 39.34 -23.11 8.73
N GLU A 81 40.53 -23.42 8.18
CA GLU A 81 41.77 -22.73 8.48
C GLU A 81 41.73 -21.27 7.96
N ALA A 82 41.21 -21.05 6.74
CA ALA A 82 41.09 -19.72 6.17
C ALA A 82 40.07 -18.87 6.97
N LEU A 83 38.94 -19.45 7.37
CA LEU A 83 37.97 -18.82 8.21
C LEU A 83 38.54 -18.43 9.59
N ALA A 84 39.25 -19.35 10.23
CA ALA A 84 39.90 -19.10 11.52
C ALA A 84 41.00 -18.03 11.42
N ALA A 85 41.83 -18.06 10.36
CA ALA A 85 42.86 -17.06 10.14
C ALA A 85 42.30 -15.65 9.92
N ALA A 86 41.11 -15.54 9.29
CA ALA A 86 40.41 -14.30 9.12
C ALA A 86 39.64 -13.82 10.40
N GLY A 87 39.59 -14.67 11.44
CA GLY A 87 38.82 -14.37 12.67
C GLY A 87 37.32 -14.58 12.49
N TRP A 88 36.93 -15.42 11.53
CA TRP A 88 35.49 -15.73 11.31
C TRP A 88 34.95 -16.57 12.45
N ASN A 89 34.22 -15.91 13.33
CA ASN A 89 33.53 -16.51 14.46
C ASN A 89 32.10 -15.95 14.53
N LEU A 90 31.13 -16.76 14.15
CA LEU A 90 29.74 -16.36 14.03
C LEU A 90 29.15 -15.91 15.37
N ASP A 91 29.59 -16.49 16.49
CA ASP A 91 29.10 -16.11 17.82
C ASP A 91 29.54 -14.71 18.25
N THR A 92 30.62 -14.19 17.68
CA THR A 92 31.13 -12.85 17.98
C THR A 92 30.74 -11.81 16.92
N ILE A 93 30.47 -12.26 15.70
CA ILE A 93 30.14 -11.41 14.55
C ILE A 93 28.67 -11.00 14.58
N PHE A 94 27.82 -11.94 14.91
CA PHE A 94 26.35 -11.73 14.89
C PHE A 94 25.80 -11.58 16.30
N LYS A 95 24.75 -10.77 16.41
CA LYS A 95 24.02 -10.62 17.68
C LYS A 95 23.36 -11.94 18.07
N PRO A 96 23.23 -12.23 19.35
CA PRO A 96 22.50 -13.42 19.81
C PRO A 96 21.12 -13.53 19.19
N GLY A 97 20.73 -14.74 18.82
CA GLY A 97 19.43 -15.02 18.21
C GLY A 97 19.35 -14.77 16.70
N PHE A 98 20.29 -13.99 16.12
CA PHE A 98 20.22 -13.63 14.69
C PHE A 98 20.37 -14.86 13.78
N LEU A 99 21.30 -15.74 14.08
CA LEU A 99 21.51 -16.97 13.30
C LEU A 99 20.37 -17.95 13.46
N GLU A 100 19.86 -18.12 14.69
CA GLU A 100 18.72 -18.99 14.99
C GLU A 100 17.45 -18.50 14.29
N SER A 101 17.25 -17.19 14.17
CA SER A 101 16.11 -16.62 13.42
C SER A 101 16.13 -16.98 11.94
N ALA A 102 17.30 -17.29 11.41
CA ALA A 102 17.56 -17.65 10.03
C ALA A 102 17.66 -19.17 9.78
N ASN A 103 17.30 -19.99 10.75
CA ASN A 103 17.42 -21.45 10.72
C ASN A 103 18.89 -21.94 10.59
N PHE A 104 19.84 -21.18 11.12
CA PHE A 104 21.16 -21.73 11.43
C PHE A 104 21.06 -22.46 12.76
N ARG A 105 21.66 -23.63 12.85
CA ARG A 105 21.79 -24.39 14.09
C ARG A 105 23.26 -24.59 14.42
N GLN A 106 23.54 -24.62 15.72
CA GLN A 106 24.87 -24.97 16.19
C GLN A 106 24.95 -26.49 16.42
N GLU A 107 25.94 -27.15 15.83
CA GLU A 107 26.23 -28.55 16.03
C GLU A 107 26.93 -28.77 17.38
N PRO A 108 26.96 -30.04 17.91
CA PRO A 108 27.59 -30.33 19.18
C PRO A 108 29.08 -30.00 19.26
N ASP A 109 29.77 -29.93 18.12
CA ASP A 109 31.15 -29.52 17.99
C ASP A 109 31.37 -28.00 17.95
N GLY A 110 30.27 -27.23 18.05
CA GLY A 110 30.26 -25.78 18.05
C GLY A 110 30.20 -25.15 16.63
N MET A 111 30.20 -25.96 15.59
CA MET A 111 30.07 -25.45 14.22
C MET A 111 28.59 -25.04 13.90
N TRP A 112 28.46 -23.96 13.17
CA TRP A 112 27.16 -23.51 12.68
C TRP A 112 26.86 -24.11 11.30
N MET A 113 25.65 -24.66 11.15
CA MET A 113 25.14 -25.24 9.91
C MET A 113 23.88 -24.51 9.46
N ALA A 114 23.73 -24.29 8.17
CA ALA A 114 22.54 -23.69 7.59
C ALA A 114 21.57 -24.79 7.16
N ASP A 115 20.46 -24.94 7.86
CA ASP A 115 19.47 -26.02 7.56
C ASP A 115 18.62 -25.70 6.33
N ASN A 116 18.07 -24.49 6.24
CA ASN A 116 17.26 -24.07 5.10
C ASN A 116 17.18 -22.55 5.04
N ILE A 117 18.15 -21.93 4.40
CA ILE A 117 18.25 -20.47 4.27
C ILE A 117 17.06 -19.87 3.51
N ALA A 118 16.41 -20.63 2.63
CA ALA A 118 15.25 -20.17 1.86
C ALA A 118 13.95 -20.09 2.67
N GLY A 119 13.90 -20.74 3.83
CA GLY A 119 12.70 -20.86 4.68
C GLY A 119 12.72 -19.98 5.94
N THR A 120 13.43 -18.86 5.93
CA THR A 120 13.50 -17.98 7.10
C THR A 120 12.11 -17.51 7.53
N SER A 121 11.75 -17.78 8.78
CA SER A 121 10.48 -17.36 9.38
C SER A 121 10.55 -15.98 10.04
N THR A 122 11.61 -15.23 9.78
CA THR A 122 11.84 -13.90 10.35
C THR A 122 10.77 -12.93 9.91
N ASN A 123 10.10 -12.31 10.86
CA ASN A 123 9.13 -11.26 10.60
C ASN A 123 9.83 -9.90 10.62
N ILE A 124 9.48 -9.07 9.67
CA ILE A 124 9.85 -7.65 9.62
C ILE A 124 8.59 -6.81 9.65
N TYR A 125 8.71 -5.62 10.20
CA TYR A 125 7.57 -4.78 10.54
C TYR A 125 7.76 -3.36 9.99
N GLN A 126 6.64 -2.67 9.90
CA GLN A 126 6.55 -1.23 9.65
C GLN A 126 5.38 -0.67 10.43
N ASP A 127 5.38 0.64 10.60
CA ASP A 127 4.26 1.38 11.16
C ASP A 127 3.58 2.17 10.06
N THR A 128 2.29 2.44 10.24
CA THR A 128 1.53 3.30 9.34
C THR A 128 0.70 4.29 10.13
N VAL A 129 0.61 5.52 9.62
CA VAL A 129 -0.30 6.54 10.12
C VAL A 129 -1.21 6.95 8.97
N THR A 130 -2.50 6.99 9.23
CA THR A 130 -3.52 7.38 8.27
C THR A 130 -4.32 8.53 8.83
N GLU A 131 -4.24 9.69 8.20
CA GLU A 131 -5.05 10.85 8.52
C GLU A 131 -6.11 11.07 7.44
N GLY A 132 -7.31 11.51 7.85
CA GLY A 132 -8.35 11.75 6.87
C GLY A 132 -9.52 12.57 7.39
N THR A 133 -10.37 12.92 6.43
CA THR A 133 -11.61 13.66 6.68
C THR A 133 -12.75 13.02 5.89
N GLU A 134 -13.89 12.87 6.52
CA GLU A 134 -15.12 12.38 5.90
C GLU A 134 -16.21 13.42 6.01
N ILE A 135 -16.96 13.63 4.95
CA ILE A 135 -18.08 14.54 4.87
C ILE A 135 -19.26 13.79 4.28
N GLU A 136 -20.38 13.82 4.97
CA GLU A 136 -21.64 13.25 4.52
C GLU A 136 -22.72 14.33 4.58
N LEU A 137 -23.43 14.51 3.47
CA LEU A 137 -24.53 15.44 3.37
C LEU A 137 -25.74 14.74 2.75
N SER A 138 -26.86 14.78 3.45
CA SER A 138 -28.17 14.44 2.90
C SER A 138 -29.05 15.67 2.95
N TYR A 139 -29.65 16.06 1.82
CA TYR A 139 -30.46 17.23 1.72
C TYR A 139 -31.72 16.95 0.87
N ALA A 140 -32.89 17.28 1.43
CA ALA A 140 -34.17 17.14 0.76
C ALA A 140 -34.90 18.52 0.77
N PRO A 141 -34.53 19.45 -0.15
CA PRO A 141 -35.14 20.79 -0.18
C PRO A 141 -36.67 20.74 -0.32
N THR A 142 -37.16 19.77 -1.08
CA THR A 142 -38.60 19.51 -1.25
C THR A 142 -38.88 18.01 -1.08
N LYS A 143 -40.16 17.61 -0.99
CA LYS A 143 -40.59 16.19 -0.98
C LYS A 143 -40.09 15.41 -2.21
N ASN A 144 -39.82 16.10 -3.31
CA ASN A 144 -39.55 15.55 -4.63
C ASN A 144 -38.10 15.59 -5.00
N TRP A 145 -37.26 16.33 -4.28
CA TRP A 145 -35.83 16.51 -4.61
C TRP A 145 -34.95 16.06 -3.47
N ARG A 146 -33.99 15.18 -3.78
CA ARG A 146 -33.06 14.63 -2.80
C ARG A 146 -31.62 14.71 -3.33
N TRP A 147 -30.71 15.02 -2.41
CA TRP A 147 -29.28 15.10 -2.62
C TRP A 147 -28.58 14.22 -1.58
N HIS A 148 -27.60 13.47 -2.06
CA HIS A 148 -26.68 12.76 -1.20
C HIS A 148 -25.27 13.08 -1.70
N PHE A 149 -24.49 13.67 -0.84
CA PHE A 149 -23.09 13.98 -1.12
C PHE A 149 -22.24 13.32 -0.06
N ASN A 150 -21.15 12.67 -0.49
CA ASN A 150 -20.12 12.23 0.41
C ASN A 150 -18.75 12.58 -0.19
N ALA A 151 -17.82 12.98 0.68
CA ALA A 151 -16.43 13.20 0.34
C ALA A 151 -15.55 12.56 1.40
N ALA A 152 -14.41 12.03 0.98
CA ALA A 152 -13.42 11.50 1.88
C ALA A 152 -12.01 11.86 1.40
N SER A 153 -11.16 12.25 2.35
CA SER A 153 -9.72 12.29 2.14
C SER A 153 -9.04 11.24 2.98
N ALA A 154 -7.93 10.70 2.48
CA ALA A 154 -7.02 9.87 3.25
C ALA A 154 -5.59 10.11 2.77
N GLU A 155 -4.68 10.23 3.73
CA GLU A 155 -3.24 10.26 3.50
C GLU A 155 -2.60 9.20 4.40
N VAL A 156 -1.79 8.32 3.82
CA VAL A 156 -1.14 7.23 4.55
C VAL A 156 0.36 7.43 4.48
N GLN A 157 0.99 7.54 5.63
CA GLN A 157 2.44 7.60 5.77
C GLN A 157 2.95 6.30 6.37
N VAL A 158 4.13 5.89 5.92
CA VAL A 158 4.80 4.68 6.39
C VAL A 158 6.06 5.08 7.15
N SER A 159 6.30 4.44 8.29
CA SER A 159 7.49 4.66 9.10
C SER A 159 8.01 3.38 9.74
N ASN A 160 9.20 3.44 10.33
CA ASN A 160 9.84 2.29 10.99
C ASN A 160 9.97 1.05 10.08
N VAL A 161 10.20 1.28 8.77
CA VAL A 161 10.25 0.20 7.78
C VAL A 161 11.47 -0.67 8.02
N MET A 162 11.26 -1.88 8.51
CA MET A 162 12.26 -2.92 8.77
C MET A 162 13.54 -2.41 9.48
N THR A 163 13.38 -1.51 10.45
CA THR A 163 14.45 -0.73 11.07
C THR A 163 15.56 -1.61 11.63
N ASP A 164 15.20 -2.67 12.37
CA ASP A 164 16.18 -3.58 13.00
C ASP A 164 17.01 -4.33 11.97
N LEU A 165 16.37 -4.88 10.94
CA LEU A 165 17.07 -5.62 9.89
C LEU A 165 17.90 -4.70 9.01
N ALA A 166 17.42 -3.50 8.72
CA ALA A 166 18.17 -2.51 7.94
C ALA A 166 19.44 -2.07 8.67
N ALA A 167 19.34 -1.81 9.97
CA ALA A 167 20.48 -1.49 10.81
C ALA A 167 21.49 -2.64 10.88
N GLU A 168 21.02 -3.87 11.06
CA GLU A 168 21.87 -5.04 11.12
C GLU A 168 22.54 -5.34 9.78
N ASN A 169 21.83 -5.22 8.65
CA ASN A 169 22.43 -5.37 7.31
C ASN A 169 23.54 -4.33 7.07
N LYS A 170 23.32 -3.08 7.42
CA LYS A 170 24.34 -2.01 7.33
C LYS A 170 25.56 -2.34 8.19
N ARG A 171 25.34 -2.75 9.43
CA ARG A 171 26.41 -3.15 10.36
C ARG A 171 27.22 -4.32 9.81
N ILE A 172 26.56 -5.38 9.37
CA ILE A 172 27.22 -6.58 8.83
C ILE A 172 28.08 -6.21 7.61
N VAL A 173 27.58 -5.40 6.69
CA VAL A 173 28.39 -4.98 5.54
C VAL A 173 29.57 -4.12 5.98
N ALA A 174 29.38 -3.18 6.89
CA ALA A 174 30.45 -2.27 7.32
C ALA A 174 31.52 -2.94 8.17
N GLU A 175 31.11 -3.75 9.15
CA GLU A 175 32.01 -4.30 10.17
C GLU A 175 32.49 -5.70 9.86
N VAL A 176 31.77 -6.46 9.00
CA VAL A 176 32.10 -7.85 8.67
C VAL A 176 32.61 -7.96 7.26
N PHE A 177 31.82 -7.56 6.27
CA PHE A 177 32.19 -7.77 4.86
C PHE A 177 33.28 -6.81 4.36
N ASN A 178 33.37 -5.62 4.93
CA ASN A 178 34.39 -4.62 4.62
C ASN A 178 35.56 -4.61 5.62
N ASP A 179 35.56 -5.50 6.62
CA ASP A 179 36.69 -5.62 7.55
C ASP A 179 37.96 -6.05 6.83
N SER A 180 39.10 -5.45 7.14
CA SER A 180 40.36 -5.69 6.47
C SER A 180 40.89 -7.14 6.63
N LYS A 181 40.50 -7.83 7.72
CA LYS A 181 40.88 -9.23 7.95
C LYS A 181 39.91 -10.20 7.28
N MET A 182 38.61 -9.89 7.33
CA MET A 182 37.55 -10.69 6.73
C MET A 182 37.31 -10.33 5.27
N GLY A 183 37.71 -9.14 4.84
CA GLY A 183 37.50 -8.64 3.48
C GLY A 183 38.14 -9.57 2.40
N ASN A 184 39.20 -10.24 2.74
CA ASN A 184 39.83 -11.24 1.85
C ASN A 184 38.94 -12.47 1.58
N LEU A 185 37.95 -12.75 2.45
CA LEU A 185 36.97 -13.82 2.22
C LEU A 185 35.89 -13.41 1.21
N PHE A 186 35.78 -12.11 0.89
CA PHE A 186 34.72 -11.53 0.07
C PHE A 186 35.24 -10.77 -1.17
N THR A 187 36.56 -10.44 -1.23
CA THR A 187 37.13 -9.62 -2.31
C THR A 187 37.87 -10.48 -3.30
N VAL A 188 37.48 -10.41 -4.56
CA VAL A 188 38.19 -11.03 -5.68
C VAL A 188 38.34 -10.01 -6.78
N SER A 189 39.54 -9.97 -7.33
CA SER A 189 39.87 -9.09 -8.44
C SER A 189 39.41 -9.61 -9.80
N ASP A 190 39.15 -10.91 -9.91
CA ASP A 190 38.71 -11.54 -11.16
C ASP A 190 37.37 -12.30 -10.96
N PRO A 191 36.32 -11.95 -11.72
CA PRO A 191 35.04 -12.63 -11.66
C PRO A 191 35.05 -14.05 -12.24
N TYR A 192 36.11 -14.43 -12.92
CA TYR A 192 36.23 -15.76 -13.52
C TYR A 192 37.51 -16.48 -13.07
N LEU A 193 37.39 -17.77 -12.82
CA LEU A 193 38.55 -18.65 -12.63
C LEU A 193 39.23 -18.91 -13.97
N THR A 194 40.43 -19.42 -13.91
CA THR A 194 41.24 -19.74 -15.10
C THR A 194 40.61 -20.78 -16.03
N ASP A 195 39.66 -21.57 -15.54
CA ASP A 195 38.84 -22.51 -16.30
C ASP A 195 37.57 -21.90 -16.92
N GLY A 196 37.35 -20.60 -16.75
CA GLY A 196 36.17 -19.87 -17.23
C GLY A 196 34.93 -20.00 -16.36
N SER A 197 34.99 -20.72 -15.25
CA SER A 197 33.92 -20.76 -14.28
C SER A 197 33.85 -19.45 -13.46
N ILE A 198 32.66 -19.14 -12.90
CA ILE A 198 32.48 -17.96 -12.08
C ILE A 198 33.22 -18.17 -10.75
N ASN A 199 34.07 -17.20 -10.41
CA ASN A 199 34.75 -17.19 -9.13
C ASN A 199 33.71 -16.98 -7.99
N PRO A 200 33.59 -17.92 -7.04
CA PRO A 200 32.65 -17.82 -5.95
C PRO A 200 32.78 -16.54 -5.12
N GLU A 201 34.00 -16.05 -4.94
CA GLU A 201 34.30 -14.85 -4.16
C GLU A 201 33.84 -13.56 -4.87
N ALA A 202 33.90 -13.52 -6.22
CA ALA A 202 33.33 -12.41 -6.99
C ALA A 202 31.81 -12.33 -6.80
N ILE A 203 31.13 -13.47 -6.65
CA ILE A 203 29.72 -13.53 -6.33
C ILE A 203 29.43 -12.93 -4.94
N LEU A 204 30.31 -13.15 -3.97
CA LEU A 204 30.16 -12.61 -2.61
C LEU A 204 30.27 -11.09 -2.58
N SER A 205 31.27 -10.52 -3.27
CA SER A 205 31.41 -9.06 -3.40
C SER A 205 30.15 -8.44 -4.05
N TYR A 206 29.66 -9.02 -5.12
CA TYR A 206 28.43 -8.58 -5.80
C TYR A 206 27.20 -8.69 -4.89
N ARG A 207 27.07 -9.77 -4.12
CA ARG A 207 25.95 -9.99 -3.21
C ARG A 207 25.94 -9.03 -2.03
N SER A 208 27.09 -8.63 -1.50
CA SER A 208 27.16 -7.66 -0.40
C SER A 208 26.67 -6.27 -0.84
N SER A 209 27.05 -5.82 -2.04
CA SER A 209 26.52 -4.58 -2.63
C SER A 209 25.04 -4.70 -2.96
N GLY A 210 24.57 -5.87 -3.41
CA GLY A 210 23.18 -6.18 -3.65
C GLY A 210 22.34 -6.17 -2.37
N LEU A 211 22.90 -6.58 -1.23
CA LEU A 211 22.23 -6.53 0.07
C LEU A 211 21.91 -5.10 0.48
N LEU A 212 22.86 -4.17 0.39
CA LEU A 212 22.63 -2.75 0.71
C LEU A 212 21.62 -2.11 -0.24
N SER A 213 21.75 -2.38 -1.55
CA SER A 213 20.83 -1.87 -2.55
C SER A 213 19.39 -2.38 -2.31
N SER A 214 19.23 -3.68 -2.05
CA SER A 214 17.92 -4.27 -1.74
C SER A 214 17.36 -3.75 -0.42
N THR A 215 18.21 -3.53 0.60
CA THR A 215 17.80 -2.93 1.88
C THR A 215 17.31 -1.51 1.67
N ALA A 216 18.07 -0.67 0.96
CA ALA A 216 17.69 0.69 0.66
C ALA A 216 16.39 0.79 -0.16
N GLN A 217 16.21 -0.07 -1.16
CA GLN A 217 14.97 -0.15 -1.92
C GLN A 217 13.78 -0.55 -1.04
N LYS A 218 13.96 -1.51 -0.14
CA LYS A 218 12.89 -2.00 0.74
C LYS A 218 12.52 -0.99 1.83
N THR A 219 13.48 -0.19 2.32
CA THR A 219 13.25 0.89 3.29
C THR A 219 12.85 2.21 2.63
N SER A 220 12.88 2.29 1.30
CA SER A 220 12.54 3.52 0.57
C SER A 220 11.14 4.09 0.84
N PRO A 221 10.10 3.31 1.24
CA PRO A 221 8.81 3.86 1.63
C PRO A 221 8.84 4.69 2.92
N GLU A 222 9.93 4.65 3.70
CA GLU A 222 10.08 5.40 4.96
C GLU A 222 9.79 6.89 4.77
N GLY A 223 8.82 7.41 5.53
CA GLY A 223 8.37 8.80 5.46
C GLY A 223 7.57 9.16 4.20
N GLY A 224 7.36 8.21 3.29
CA GLY A 224 6.61 8.43 2.05
C GLY A 224 5.14 8.10 2.16
N THR A 225 4.36 8.70 1.26
CA THR A 225 2.94 8.37 1.06
C THR A 225 2.83 7.15 0.14
N LEU A 226 1.86 6.28 0.42
CA LEU A 226 1.61 5.10 -0.42
C LEU A 226 1.26 5.51 -1.87
N GLN A 227 1.88 4.83 -2.82
CA GLN A 227 1.54 4.97 -4.24
C GLN A 227 0.12 4.47 -4.52
N GLU A 228 -0.47 4.96 -5.62
CA GLU A 228 -1.84 4.64 -6.06
C GLU A 228 -2.96 5.15 -5.13
N LEU A 229 -2.63 5.76 -3.99
CA LEU A 229 -3.61 6.40 -3.14
C LEU A 229 -4.06 7.74 -3.74
N ARG A 230 -5.37 7.93 -3.84
CA ARG A 230 -5.98 9.19 -4.25
C ARG A 230 -6.37 9.96 -2.99
N LYS A 231 -5.78 11.16 -2.80
CA LYS A 231 -5.96 11.94 -1.58
C LYS A 231 -7.42 12.30 -1.32
N TRP A 232 -8.15 12.73 -2.35
CA TRP A 232 -9.56 13.08 -2.26
C TRP A 232 -10.42 12.27 -3.21
N ARG A 233 -11.62 11.95 -2.76
CA ARG A 233 -12.71 11.41 -3.58
C ARG A 233 -14.02 11.96 -3.10
N TRP A 234 -14.97 12.21 -4.01
CA TRP A 234 -16.33 12.57 -3.63
C TRP A 234 -17.35 11.98 -4.60
N ASN A 235 -18.56 11.81 -4.09
CA ASN A 235 -19.71 11.37 -4.86
C ASN A 235 -20.88 12.29 -4.58
N LEU A 236 -21.63 12.64 -5.61
CA LEU A 236 -22.86 13.36 -5.53
C LEU A 236 -23.95 12.58 -6.26
N LEU A 237 -25.03 12.31 -5.58
CA LEU A 237 -26.23 11.72 -6.14
C LEU A 237 -27.37 12.69 -5.97
N THR A 238 -28.08 13.03 -7.03
CA THR A 238 -29.32 13.81 -6.93
C THR A 238 -30.40 13.21 -7.79
N ASN A 239 -31.62 13.28 -7.29
CA ASN A 239 -32.81 12.78 -7.96
C ASN A 239 -34.01 13.71 -7.71
N TYR A 240 -34.71 14.05 -8.77
CA TYR A 240 -35.94 14.80 -8.75
C TYR A 240 -37.06 13.95 -9.37
N THR A 241 -38.22 13.91 -8.68
CA THR A 241 -39.41 13.19 -9.14
C THR A 241 -40.54 14.19 -9.38
N PHE A 242 -41.13 14.17 -10.55
CA PHE A 242 -42.29 15.00 -10.90
C PHE A 242 -43.54 14.32 -10.39
N ASP A 243 -44.29 15.05 -9.57
CA ASP A 243 -45.65 14.68 -9.18
C ASP A 243 -46.66 15.72 -9.75
N GLY A 244 -47.93 15.50 -9.58
CA GLY A 244 -48.95 16.38 -10.11
C GLY A 244 -48.89 17.83 -9.59
N ASP A 245 -48.18 18.07 -8.48
CA ASP A 245 -48.04 19.40 -7.86
C ASP A 245 -46.73 20.11 -8.26
N SER A 246 -45.74 19.37 -8.82
CA SER A 246 -44.38 19.86 -9.01
C SER A 246 -44.00 20.16 -10.48
N GLY A 247 -44.96 20.12 -11.40
CA GLY A 247 -44.75 20.39 -12.81
C GLY A 247 -45.99 20.17 -13.66
N PRO A 248 -45.88 20.27 -14.99
CA PRO A 248 -46.94 19.93 -15.91
C PRO A 248 -47.47 18.50 -15.68
N GLU A 249 -48.75 18.28 -15.77
CA GLU A 249 -49.40 16.99 -15.49
C GLU A 249 -48.82 15.84 -16.31
N TRP A 250 -48.36 16.10 -17.55
CA TRP A 250 -47.73 15.09 -18.43
C TRP A 250 -46.37 14.58 -17.93
N LEU A 251 -45.72 15.33 -17.01
CA LEU A 251 -44.48 14.87 -16.36
C LEU A 251 -44.75 14.03 -15.11
N SER A 252 -45.98 13.94 -14.64
CA SER A 252 -46.30 13.14 -13.48
C SER A 252 -45.86 11.69 -13.64
N GLY A 253 -45.14 11.19 -12.65
CA GLY A 253 -44.52 9.85 -12.68
C GLY A 253 -43.10 9.80 -13.29
N PHE A 254 -42.66 10.87 -13.94
CA PHE A 254 -41.25 10.93 -14.37
C PHE A 254 -40.34 11.30 -13.20
N GLY A 255 -39.13 10.75 -13.26
CA GLY A 255 -38.02 11.14 -12.39
C GLY A 255 -36.76 11.33 -13.21
N VAL A 256 -35.91 12.26 -12.81
CA VAL A 256 -34.62 12.52 -13.41
C VAL A 256 -33.55 12.53 -12.34
N GLY A 257 -32.38 12.03 -12.63
CA GLY A 257 -31.31 12.07 -11.68
C GLY A 257 -29.93 11.98 -12.33
N THR A 258 -28.94 12.33 -11.54
CA THR A 258 -27.52 12.23 -11.95
C THR A 258 -26.68 11.77 -10.77
N GLY A 259 -25.63 11.03 -11.09
CA GLY A 259 -24.59 10.61 -10.18
C GLY A 259 -23.25 11.10 -10.68
N LEU A 260 -22.54 11.83 -9.85
CA LEU A 260 -21.18 12.31 -10.12
C LEU A 260 -20.23 11.60 -9.18
N ARG A 261 -19.11 11.09 -9.71
CA ARG A 261 -18.05 10.46 -8.94
C ARG A 261 -16.74 11.06 -9.39
N TRP A 262 -16.08 11.75 -8.50
CA TRP A 262 -14.77 12.33 -8.75
C TRP A 262 -13.72 11.72 -7.84
N GLN A 263 -12.52 11.57 -8.39
CA GLN A 263 -11.34 11.10 -7.68
C GLN A 263 -10.15 11.95 -8.09
N ASP A 264 -9.36 12.36 -7.09
CA ASP A 264 -8.13 13.11 -7.29
C ASP A 264 -7.08 12.29 -8.06
N LYS A 265 -6.04 12.94 -8.53
CA LYS A 265 -4.88 12.28 -9.14
C LYS A 265 -4.19 11.36 -8.15
N ALA A 266 -3.76 10.18 -8.61
CA ALA A 266 -2.96 9.25 -7.83
C ALA A 266 -1.47 9.44 -8.09
N ILE A 267 -0.61 9.11 -7.12
CA ILE A 267 0.83 8.98 -7.33
C ILE A 267 1.06 7.71 -8.16
N ILE A 268 1.59 7.86 -9.37
CA ILE A 268 1.83 6.75 -10.31
C ILE A 268 3.31 6.37 -10.46
N GLY A 269 4.20 7.09 -9.80
CA GLY A 269 5.64 6.84 -9.78
C GLY A 269 6.40 7.96 -9.09
N THR A 270 7.69 7.74 -8.92
CA THR A 270 8.65 8.71 -8.36
C THR A 270 9.92 8.73 -9.18
N ALA A 271 10.63 9.86 -9.16
CA ALA A 271 12.00 9.92 -9.66
C ALA A 271 12.93 9.03 -8.82
N LEU A 272 14.15 8.88 -9.27
CA LEU A 272 15.21 8.19 -8.51
C LEU A 272 16.25 9.21 -8.03
N LYS A 273 16.78 8.98 -6.82
CA LYS A 273 17.92 9.72 -6.28
C LYS A 273 19.00 8.79 -5.76
N GLN A 274 20.21 9.32 -5.62
CA GLN A 274 21.33 8.59 -5.01
C GLN A 274 21.40 8.91 -3.52
N VAL A 275 21.41 7.86 -2.69
CA VAL A 275 21.62 7.97 -1.26
C VAL A 275 22.73 7.00 -0.88
N GLU A 276 23.85 7.50 -0.37
CA GLU A 276 25.03 6.69 0.01
C GLU A 276 25.51 5.75 -1.14
N GLY A 277 25.43 6.22 -2.39
CA GLY A 277 25.81 5.43 -3.56
C GLY A 277 24.78 4.39 -4.04
N VAL A 278 23.60 4.33 -3.40
CA VAL A 278 22.50 3.45 -3.78
C VAL A 278 21.39 4.27 -4.43
N THR A 279 20.85 3.76 -5.54
CA THR A 279 19.70 4.35 -6.22
C THR A 279 18.42 3.97 -5.51
N VAL A 280 17.67 4.96 -5.02
CA VAL A 280 16.40 4.79 -4.30
C VAL A 280 15.31 5.69 -4.89
N PRO A 281 14.02 5.39 -4.69
CA PRO A 281 12.93 6.30 -5.02
C PRO A 281 13.07 7.66 -4.33
N ASP A 282 12.79 8.71 -5.08
CA ASP A 282 12.75 10.08 -4.56
C ASP A 282 11.30 10.49 -4.27
N HIS A 283 10.89 10.40 -3.01
CA HIS A 283 9.53 10.74 -2.60
C HIS A 283 9.19 12.23 -2.68
N ASP A 284 10.22 13.10 -2.84
CA ASP A 284 10.03 14.53 -3.03
C ASP A 284 9.67 14.87 -4.49
N THR A 285 10.02 13.97 -5.43
CA THR A 285 9.75 14.13 -6.88
C THR A 285 8.78 13.03 -7.34
N GLN A 286 7.49 13.30 -7.19
CA GLN A 286 6.40 12.38 -7.51
C GLN A 286 5.78 12.67 -8.87
N TYR A 287 5.37 11.63 -9.58
CA TYR A 287 4.60 11.69 -10.82
C TYR A 287 3.15 11.32 -10.55
N PHE A 288 2.24 12.09 -11.13
CA PHE A 288 0.82 11.94 -10.89
C PHE A 288 0.09 11.46 -12.15
N GLY A 289 -0.89 10.59 -11.95
CA GLY A 289 -1.88 10.25 -12.96
C GLY A 289 -2.95 11.35 -13.10
N SER A 290 -3.98 11.07 -13.88
CA SER A 290 -5.09 11.97 -14.10
C SER A 290 -6.10 11.92 -12.94
N GLU A 291 -6.75 13.03 -12.65
CA GLU A 291 -8.03 13.02 -11.94
C GLU A 291 -9.12 12.39 -12.80
N GLU A 292 -10.16 11.88 -12.19
CA GLU A 292 -11.23 11.20 -12.91
C GLU A 292 -12.59 11.71 -12.43
N LEU A 293 -13.42 12.11 -13.38
CA LEU A 293 -14.82 12.45 -13.16
C LEU A 293 -15.72 11.53 -14.00
N ASN A 294 -16.52 10.73 -13.32
CA ASN A 294 -17.53 9.88 -13.96
C ASN A 294 -18.92 10.47 -13.71
N VAL A 295 -19.69 10.63 -14.77
CA VAL A 295 -21.06 11.15 -14.76
C VAL A 295 -22.02 10.07 -15.21
N ASP A 296 -23.02 9.76 -14.39
CA ASP A 296 -24.15 8.93 -14.74
C ASP A 296 -25.41 9.81 -14.79
N ALA A 297 -26.32 9.55 -15.70
CA ALA A 297 -27.64 10.21 -15.76
C ALA A 297 -28.73 9.16 -16.01
N TRP A 298 -29.91 9.41 -15.46
CA TRP A 298 -31.04 8.52 -15.69
C TRP A 298 -32.37 9.27 -15.71
N VAL A 299 -33.32 8.65 -16.43
CA VAL A 299 -34.73 9.01 -16.40
C VAL A 299 -35.51 7.79 -15.96
N THR A 300 -36.46 7.98 -15.08
CA THR A 300 -37.41 6.95 -14.65
C THR A 300 -38.82 7.37 -15.01
N TYR A 301 -39.70 6.39 -15.20
CA TYR A 301 -41.14 6.60 -15.36
C TYR A 301 -41.90 5.55 -14.55
N ASP A 302 -42.61 6.01 -13.55
CA ASP A 302 -43.47 5.20 -12.68
C ASP A 302 -44.93 5.32 -13.13
N THR A 303 -45.56 4.19 -13.42
CA THR A 303 -46.96 4.13 -13.84
C THR A 303 -47.64 2.87 -13.32
N LYS A 304 -48.99 2.83 -13.44
CA LYS A 304 -49.74 1.62 -13.14
C LYS A 304 -50.21 0.95 -14.44
N VAL A 305 -50.11 -0.37 -14.50
CA VAL A 305 -50.50 -1.20 -15.62
C VAL A 305 -51.28 -2.44 -15.12
N PHE A 306 -52.06 -3.11 -15.98
CA PHE A 306 -52.70 -4.38 -15.66
C PHE A 306 -53.37 -4.44 -14.27
N ASP A 307 -54.55 -3.84 -14.15
CA ASP A 307 -55.35 -3.85 -12.91
C ASP A 307 -54.68 -3.24 -11.66
N GLY A 308 -53.72 -2.32 -11.87
CA GLY A 308 -53.15 -1.53 -10.80
C GLY A 308 -51.76 -1.94 -10.36
N HIS A 309 -51.07 -2.86 -11.06
CA HIS A 309 -49.71 -3.22 -10.78
C HIS A 309 -48.73 -2.07 -11.08
N ASP A 310 -47.77 -1.85 -10.19
CA ASP A 310 -46.76 -0.79 -10.35
C ASP A 310 -45.70 -1.19 -11.37
N LEU A 311 -45.58 -0.39 -12.43
CA LEU A 311 -44.50 -0.54 -13.45
C LEU A 311 -43.54 0.63 -13.33
N ARG A 312 -42.27 0.35 -13.14
CA ARG A 312 -41.18 1.32 -13.28
C ARG A 312 -40.34 1.00 -14.53
N LEU A 313 -40.20 1.98 -15.39
CA LEU A 313 -39.28 1.99 -16.53
C LEU A 313 -38.09 2.89 -16.19
N GLN A 314 -36.88 2.51 -16.59
CA GLN A 314 -35.69 3.34 -16.39
C GLN A 314 -34.77 3.24 -17.61
N ALA A 315 -34.32 4.40 -18.07
CA ALA A 315 -33.20 4.54 -19.00
C ALA A 315 -32.05 5.21 -18.24
N ARG A 316 -30.85 4.62 -18.27
CA ARG A 316 -29.66 5.12 -17.58
C ARG A 316 -28.49 5.11 -18.55
N ILE A 317 -27.76 6.21 -18.60
CA ILE A 317 -26.46 6.33 -19.27
C ILE A 317 -25.40 6.36 -18.16
N ARG A 318 -24.42 5.50 -18.26
CA ARG A 318 -23.25 5.49 -17.35
C ARG A 318 -22.01 5.99 -18.05
N ASN A 319 -21.12 6.59 -17.28
CA ASN A 319 -19.85 7.12 -17.72
C ASN A 319 -20.01 8.08 -18.92
N LEU A 320 -20.94 9.04 -18.82
CA LEU A 320 -21.26 10.00 -19.89
C LEU A 320 -20.03 10.85 -20.30
N THR A 321 -19.07 11.02 -19.39
CA THR A 321 -17.82 11.78 -19.58
C THR A 321 -16.64 10.91 -20.01
N SER A 322 -16.86 9.63 -20.33
CA SER A 322 -15.79 8.75 -20.80
C SER A 322 -15.46 9.04 -22.26
N ASP A 323 -14.21 9.35 -22.53
CA ASP A 323 -13.68 9.64 -23.86
C ASP A 323 -12.87 8.45 -24.44
N ASP A 324 -13.07 7.22 -23.94
CA ASP A 324 -12.26 6.03 -24.29
C ASP A 324 -10.75 6.21 -24.01
N ASP A 325 -10.41 7.11 -23.09
CA ASP A 325 -9.06 7.52 -22.79
C ASP A 325 -8.23 6.42 -22.11
N LEU A 326 -6.96 6.39 -22.48
CA LEU A 326 -5.95 5.64 -21.75
C LEU A 326 -5.55 6.43 -20.51
N ILE A 327 -5.84 5.89 -19.32
CA ILE A 327 -5.56 6.51 -18.03
C ILE A 327 -4.19 6.06 -17.55
N PRO A 328 -3.22 6.98 -17.36
CA PRO A 328 -1.91 6.64 -16.83
C PRO A 328 -2.02 6.07 -15.40
N VAL A 329 -1.43 4.89 -15.18
CA VAL A 329 -1.44 4.22 -13.86
C VAL A 329 -0.05 3.91 -13.33
N ARG A 330 0.99 4.00 -14.17
CA ARG A 330 2.38 3.83 -13.78
C ARG A 330 3.29 4.72 -14.59
N ALA A 331 4.25 5.38 -13.94
CA ALA A 331 5.32 6.14 -14.58
C ALA A 331 6.68 5.47 -14.37
N ASN A 332 7.56 5.66 -15.35
CA ASN A 332 8.98 5.37 -15.23
C ASN A 332 9.67 6.44 -14.36
N PRO A 333 10.91 6.19 -13.88
CA PRO A 333 11.67 7.15 -13.08
C PRO A 333 11.99 8.49 -13.78
N ASP A 334 11.91 8.55 -15.12
CA ASP A 334 12.06 9.76 -15.91
C ASP A 334 10.76 10.55 -16.12
N GLY A 335 9.65 10.07 -15.55
CA GLY A 335 8.31 10.65 -15.67
C GLY A 335 7.52 10.20 -16.90
N SER A 336 8.12 9.45 -17.82
CA SER A 336 7.37 8.88 -18.95
C SER A 336 6.37 7.83 -18.48
N VAL A 337 5.20 7.75 -19.11
CA VAL A 337 4.18 6.79 -18.71
C VAL A 337 4.56 5.37 -19.13
N ALA A 338 4.62 4.46 -18.17
CA ALA A 338 4.99 3.06 -18.36
C ALA A 338 3.77 2.14 -18.61
N LEU A 339 2.62 2.48 -18.00
CA LEU A 339 1.41 1.67 -18.10
C LEU A 339 0.16 2.52 -18.09
N TYR A 340 -0.77 2.16 -18.94
CA TYR A 340 -2.12 2.73 -19.00
C TYR A 340 -3.15 1.67 -18.66
N ARG A 341 -4.27 2.08 -18.05
CA ARG A 341 -5.51 1.29 -18.04
C ARG A 341 -6.52 1.91 -19.00
N ILE A 342 -7.40 1.10 -19.51
CA ILE A 342 -8.52 1.55 -20.34
C ILE A 342 -9.62 2.08 -19.41
N GLY A 343 -10.13 3.27 -19.69
CA GLY A 343 -11.29 3.85 -19.02
C GLY A 343 -12.53 3.00 -19.19
N ALA A 344 -13.49 3.10 -18.28
CA ALA A 344 -14.76 2.42 -18.44
C ALA A 344 -15.58 3.11 -19.55
N PRO A 345 -16.08 2.38 -20.55
CA PRO A 345 -16.81 2.98 -21.67
C PRO A 345 -18.16 3.57 -21.23
N THR A 346 -18.69 4.48 -22.04
CA THR A 346 -20.08 4.92 -21.92
C THR A 346 -21.01 3.79 -22.36
N TRP A 347 -22.05 3.52 -21.57
CA TRP A 347 -23.04 2.51 -21.91
C TRP A 347 -24.44 2.86 -21.44
N LEU A 348 -25.44 2.42 -22.22
CA LEU A 348 -26.86 2.62 -21.98
C LEU A 348 -27.45 1.36 -21.34
N GLU A 349 -28.20 1.56 -20.26
CA GLU A 349 -28.97 0.52 -19.58
C GLU A 349 -30.45 0.87 -19.62
N LEU A 350 -31.27 -0.07 -20.08
CA LEU A 350 -32.72 0.01 -20.04
C LEU A 350 -33.26 -1.06 -19.11
N SER A 351 -34.12 -0.70 -18.19
CA SER A 351 -34.75 -1.65 -17.27
C SER A 351 -36.24 -1.40 -17.11
N ALA A 352 -36.98 -2.48 -16.87
CA ALA A 352 -38.39 -2.48 -16.54
C ALA A 352 -38.60 -3.35 -15.30
N ARG A 353 -39.30 -2.82 -14.29
CA ARG A 353 -39.67 -3.53 -13.06
C ARG A 353 -41.17 -3.50 -12.87
N LEU A 354 -41.79 -4.67 -12.86
CA LEU A 354 -43.19 -4.86 -12.56
C LEU A 354 -43.33 -5.43 -11.15
N LYS A 355 -44.16 -4.83 -10.33
CA LYS A 355 -44.46 -5.32 -8.98
C LYS A 355 -45.91 -5.82 -8.97
N PHE A 356 -46.08 -7.09 -8.65
CA PHE A 356 -47.37 -7.77 -8.51
C PHE A 356 -47.95 -7.62 -7.11
#